data_efa88078517e956e5ec18dcbc0da61db
#
_entry.id   efa88078517e956e5ec18dcbc0da61db
#
_cell.length_a   1.000
_cell.length_b   1.000
_cell.length_c   1.000
_cell.angle_alpha   90.00
_cell.angle_beta   90.00
_cell.angle_gamma   90.00
#
_symmetry.space_group_name_H-M   'P 1'
#
loop_
_entity.id
_entity.type
_entity.pdbx_description
1 polymer ?
#
loop_
_entity_poly.entity_id
_entity_poly.type
_entity_poly.pdbx_seq_one_letter_code
_entity_poly.pdbx_strand_id
1 'polypeptide(L)'
;MRKAAFHNLGCKVNSYETEAMQQLLEDAGYEIVPFREGADVYIINTCSVTNVADRKSRQMLHRAKKMNPSAAVVAVGCYVQAAGAELKKDEAVDLIVGNNQKKDLVQILDDYFADHENSGEILDIGHSQEYEELHIRRIADHTRAFIKVQDGCNQFCSYCIIPYTRGRVRSRRPEDIEHEVRGIAEVGYKEIVLTGIHLSSYGVDFKDEQKENLLTLIKRLDQIPGIERLRLGSLEPRIVTREFAKELARLRTICPHFHLSLQSGCDATLKRMNRRYNAAEYQACCEILREEFDNPAITTDVIVGFPGETEEEFAETERFLKAIHFYEMHIFKYSRRAGTRAADMPDQVPEGTKSVRSDILLALEKQQSLEYRGRFLGTEEEILLEEPIEIDGTKYMMGHTRQYVKGAVPYEEGLKNKTVKGIFTKALNEEVLLLEKE
;
A
#
# COMPACT_ATOMS: atom_id res chain seq x y z
N MET A 1 -32.34 9.96 4.24
CA MET A 1 -31.08 9.15 4.17
C MET A 1 -30.02 10.11 3.69
N ARG A 2 -28.94 10.31 4.48
CA ARG A 2 -27.84 11.19 4.08
C ARG A 2 -26.92 10.49 3.08
N LYS A 3 -26.34 11.25 2.18
CA LYS A 3 -25.40 10.77 1.16
C LYS A 3 -23.97 11.05 1.57
N ALA A 4 -23.12 10.02 1.56
CA ALA A 4 -21.71 10.14 1.87
C ALA A 4 -20.84 9.78 0.65
N ALA A 5 -19.83 10.59 0.36
CA ALA A 5 -18.87 10.37 -0.71
C ALA A 5 -17.46 10.29 -0.14
N PHE A 6 -16.70 9.30 -0.57
CA PHE A 6 -15.33 9.05 -0.11
C PHE A 6 -14.29 9.36 -1.17
N HIS A 7 -13.16 9.89 -0.74
CA HIS A 7 -11.96 10.00 -1.56
C HIS A 7 -10.76 9.46 -0.80
N ASN A 8 -10.09 8.46 -1.38
CA ASN A 8 -8.91 7.85 -0.78
C ASN A 8 -7.62 8.43 -1.40
N LEU A 9 -6.70 8.83 -0.53
CA LEU A 9 -5.35 9.22 -0.88
C LEU A 9 -4.35 8.35 -0.10
N GLY A 10 -3.31 7.87 -0.76
CA GLY A 10 -2.21 7.20 -0.08
C GLY A 10 -2.07 5.70 -0.36
N CYS A 11 -1.85 4.91 0.69
CA CYS A 11 -1.40 3.53 0.61
C CYS A 11 -2.54 2.50 0.70
N LYS A 12 -2.20 1.22 0.55
CA LYS A 12 -3.12 0.08 0.69
C LYS A 12 -3.82 0.04 2.07
N VAL A 13 -3.14 0.52 3.13
CA VAL A 13 -3.74 0.66 4.47
C VAL A 13 -4.87 1.70 4.44
N ASN A 14 -4.66 2.84 3.80
CA ASN A 14 -5.72 3.85 3.64
C ASN A 14 -6.89 3.31 2.79
N SER A 15 -6.61 2.48 1.77
CA SER A 15 -7.69 1.86 0.97
C SER A 15 -8.56 0.97 1.84
N TYR A 16 -7.96 0.05 2.61
CA TYR A 16 -8.66 -0.77 3.58
C TYR A 16 -9.50 0.06 4.56
N GLU A 17 -8.90 1.08 5.16
CA GLU A 17 -9.58 1.95 6.12
C GLU A 17 -10.74 2.71 5.48
N THR A 18 -10.61 3.12 4.21
CA THR A 18 -11.70 3.79 3.48
C THR A 18 -12.87 2.85 3.24
N GLU A 19 -12.61 1.62 2.81
CA GLU A 19 -13.65 0.60 2.60
C GLU A 19 -14.37 0.25 3.91
N ALA A 20 -13.62 0.12 5.01
CA ALA A 20 -14.20 -0.13 6.33
C ALA A 20 -15.08 1.04 6.81
N MET A 21 -14.65 2.29 6.61
CA MET A 21 -15.45 3.46 6.94
C MET A 21 -16.73 3.57 6.06
N GLN A 22 -16.65 3.18 4.79
CA GLN A 22 -17.82 3.09 3.93
C GLN A 22 -18.86 2.14 4.50
N GLN A 23 -18.44 0.94 4.91
CA GLN A 23 -19.34 -0.02 5.53
C GLN A 23 -19.95 0.46 6.84
N LEU A 24 -19.16 1.11 7.71
CA LEU A 24 -19.68 1.70 8.94
C LEU A 24 -20.82 2.70 8.64
N LEU A 25 -20.68 3.52 7.60
CA LEU A 25 -21.71 4.48 7.24
C LEU A 25 -22.92 3.81 6.55
N GLU A 26 -22.71 2.80 5.72
CA GLU A 26 -23.82 2.00 5.14
C GLU A 26 -24.64 1.33 6.23
N ASP A 27 -23.99 0.70 7.22
CA ASP A 27 -24.65 0.06 8.37
C ASP A 27 -25.41 1.09 9.23
N ALA A 28 -24.97 2.36 9.26
CA ALA A 28 -25.64 3.47 9.92
C ALA A 28 -26.73 4.15 9.06
N GLY A 29 -27.01 3.61 7.86
CA GLY A 29 -28.09 4.09 6.98
C GLY A 29 -27.72 5.25 6.07
N TYR A 30 -26.43 5.49 5.81
CA TYR A 30 -25.99 6.42 4.77
C TYR A 30 -26.01 5.76 3.40
N GLU A 31 -26.32 6.53 2.36
CA GLU A 31 -26.15 6.13 0.97
C GLU A 31 -24.72 6.49 0.51
N ILE A 32 -23.90 5.50 0.12
CA ILE A 32 -22.58 5.78 -0.43
C ILE A 32 -22.71 6.13 -1.91
N VAL A 33 -22.23 7.32 -2.27
CA VAL A 33 -22.32 7.88 -3.61
C VAL A 33 -20.94 8.21 -4.18
N PRO A 34 -20.79 8.28 -5.51
CA PRO A 34 -19.53 8.72 -6.13
C PRO A 34 -19.09 10.10 -5.63
N PHE A 35 -17.76 10.34 -5.58
CA PHE A 35 -17.18 11.62 -5.15
C PHE A 35 -17.39 12.71 -6.19
N ARG A 36 -18.61 13.30 -6.17
CA ARG A 36 -19.07 14.37 -7.04
C ARG A 36 -20.09 15.23 -6.28
N GLU A 37 -20.62 16.26 -6.93
CA GLU A 37 -21.67 17.10 -6.36
C GLU A 37 -22.89 16.30 -5.91
N GLY A 38 -23.53 16.74 -4.81
CA GLY A 38 -24.77 16.16 -4.30
C GLY A 38 -24.62 15.22 -3.09
N ALA A 39 -23.42 15.07 -2.52
CA ALA A 39 -23.27 14.41 -1.22
C ALA A 39 -23.51 15.39 -0.07
N ASP A 40 -24.02 14.88 1.06
CA ASP A 40 -24.21 15.62 2.31
C ASP A 40 -22.94 15.58 3.18
N VAL A 41 -22.11 14.55 2.99
CA VAL A 41 -20.83 14.35 3.69
C VAL A 41 -19.76 13.95 2.68
N TYR A 42 -18.62 14.62 2.71
CA TYR A 42 -17.42 14.25 1.97
C TYR A 42 -16.34 13.83 2.94
N ILE A 43 -15.88 12.58 2.83
CA ILE A 43 -14.83 12.02 3.66
C ILE A 43 -13.57 11.83 2.83
N ILE A 44 -12.49 12.53 3.18
CA ILE A 44 -11.20 12.46 2.49
C ILE A 44 -10.21 11.75 3.40
N ASN A 45 -9.88 10.49 3.08
CA ASN A 45 -8.82 9.76 3.76
C ASN A 45 -7.47 10.22 3.25
N THR A 46 -6.79 11.00 4.08
CA THR A 46 -5.63 11.80 3.71
C THR A 46 -4.31 11.06 3.86
N CYS A 47 -3.31 11.45 3.07
CA CYS A 47 -1.95 10.94 3.14
C CYS A 47 -0.97 12.06 3.48
N SER A 48 0.11 11.73 4.20
CA SER A 48 1.16 12.66 4.63
C SER A 48 2.59 12.12 4.41
N VAL A 49 2.77 11.14 3.52
CA VAL A 49 4.09 10.55 3.28
C VAL A 49 5.05 11.52 2.56
N THR A 50 4.51 12.39 1.70
CA THR A 50 5.28 13.42 0.97
C THR A 50 4.56 14.76 1.01
N ASN A 51 5.31 15.86 0.76
CA ASN A 51 4.71 17.21 0.63
C ASN A 51 3.69 17.29 -0.52
N VAL A 52 3.88 16.49 -1.57
CA VAL A 52 2.91 16.37 -2.67
C VAL A 52 1.61 15.73 -2.18
N ALA A 53 1.70 14.70 -1.31
CA ALA A 53 0.53 14.06 -0.72
C ALA A 53 -0.25 15.04 0.17
N ASP A 54 0.42 15.84 1.00
CA ASP A 54 -0.24 16.89 1.80
C ASP A 54 -0.97 17.91 0.92
N ARG A 55 -0.29 18.39 -0.15
CA ARG A 55 -0.91 19.32 -1.10
C ARG A 55 -2.15 18.72 -1.76
N LYS A 56 -2.07 17.47 -2.22
CA LYS A 56 -3.23 16.76 -2.80
C LYS A 56 -4.35 16.60 -1.77
N SER A 57 -4.03 16.29 -0.51
CA SER A 57 -5.02 16.19 0.57
C SER A 57 -5.78 17.51 0.74
N ARG A 58 -5.08 18.64 0.86
CA ARG A 58 -5.72 19.97 0.93
C ARG A 58 -6.56 20.29 -0.31
N GLN A 59 -6.02 20.02 -1.51
CA GLN A 59 -6.77 20.26 -2.75
C GLN A 59 -8.10 19.50 -2.79
N MET A 60 -8.13 18.26 -2.31
CA MET A 60 -9.35 17.47 -2.30
C MET A 60 -10.35 17.94 -1.25
N LEU A 61 -9.88 18.39 -0.08
CA LEU A 61 -10.73 19.01 0.96
C LEU A 61 -11.40 20.28 0.41
N HIS A 62 -10.63 21.21 -0.14
CA HIS A 62 -11.15 22.43 -0.75
C HIS A 62 -12.09 22.15 -1.94
N ARG A 63 -11.77 21.11 -2.76
CA ARG A 63 -12.65 20.69 -3.85
C ARG A 63 -14.01 20.20 -3.31
N ALA A 64 -14.01 19.40 -2.26
CA ALA A 64 -15.25 18.92 -1.63
C ALA A 64 -16.12 20.08 -1.15
N LYS A 65 -15.55 21.05 -0.43
CA LYS A 65 -16.27 22.23 0.06
C LYS A 65 -16.83 23.08 -1.08
N LYS A 66 -16.09 23.18 -2.20
CA LYS A 66 -16.56 23.90 -3.39
C LYS A 66 -17.71 23.18 -4.10
N MET A 67 -17.72 21.83 -4.13
CA MET A 67 -18.80 21.05 -4.74
C MET A 67 -20.14 21.19 -4.01
N ASN A 68 -20.10 21.24 -2.69
CA ASN A 68 -21.28 21.52 -1.85
C ASN A 68 -20.87 22.29 -0.58
N PRO A 69 -21.02 23.62 -0.56
CA PRO A 69 -20.66 24.46 0.60
C PRO A 69 -21.39 24.10 1.90
N SER A 70 -22.57 23.49 1.82
CA SER A 70 -23.38 23.09 2.99
C SER A 70 -23.09 21.65 3.46
N ALA A 71 -22.31 20.88 2.72
CA ALA A 71 -21.92 19.53 3.14
C ALA A 71 -20.90 19.58 4.27
N ALA A 72 -20.93 18.55 5.13
CA ALA A 72 -19.85 18.29 6.08
C ALA A 72 -18.62 17.73 5.34
N VAL A 73 -17.50 18.44 5.43
CA VAL A 73 -16.20 17.99 4.87
C VAL A 73 -15.34 17.44 6.00
N VAL A 74 -15.07 16.15 5.94
CA VAL A 74 -14.35 15.39 6.97
C VAL A 74 -12.96 15.03 6.48
N ALA A 75 -11.94 15.56 7.13
CA ALA A 75 -10.55 15.13 6.92
C ALA A 75 -10.23 13.95 7.85
N VAL A 76 -9.71 12.85 7.29
CA VAL A 76 -9.37 11.64 8.07
C VAL A 76 -7.91 11.24 7.79
N GLY A 77 -7.24 10.61 8.75
CA GLY A 77 -6.01 9.87 8.51
C GLY A 77 -4.70 10.63 8.76
N CYS A 78 -3.63 10.29 8.01
CA CYS A 78 -2.26 10.66 8.35
C CYS A 78 -1.99 12.17 8.31
N TYR A 79 -2.58 12.91 7.36
CA TYR A 79 -2.38 14.35 7.29
C TYR A 79 -3.07 15.07 8.45
N VAL A 80 -4.23 14.58 8.89
CA VAL A 80 -4.89 15.08 10.12
C VAL A 80 -3.98 14.91 11.32
N GLN A 81 -3.36 13.75 11.46
CA GLN A 81 -2.45 13.49 12.59
C GLN A 81 -1.19 14.36 12.55
N ALA A 82 -0.70 14.70 11.34
CA ALA A 82 0.50 15.52 11.17
C ALA A 82 0.24 17.02 11.29
N ALA A 83 -0.93 17.53 10.85
CA ALA A 83 -1.22 18.96 10.67
C ALA A 83 -2.60 19.36 11.20
N GLY A 84 -3.13 18.66 12.19
CA GLY A 84 -4.49 18.87 12.65
C GLY A 84 -4.78 20.25 13.22
N ALA A 85 -3.80 20.89 13.88
CA ALA A 85 -3.95 22.26 14.37
C ALA A 85 -4.10 23.29 13.23
N GLU A 86 -3.51 23.02 12.06
CA GLU A 86 -3.66 23.83 10.86
C GLU A 86 -5.01 23.56 10.19
N LEU A 87 -5.41 22.28 10.10
CA LEU A 87 -6.67 21.86 9.51
C LEU A 87 -7.88 22.37 10.28
N LYS A 88 -7.81 22.48 11.60
CA LYS A 88 -8.89 23.10 12.42
C LYS A 88 -9.15 24.57 12.08
N LYS A 89 -8.20 25.26 11.44
CA LYS A 89 -8.33 26.65 11.01
C LYS A 89 -8.70 26.78 9.54
N ASP A 90 -8.78 25.68 8.81
CA ASP A 90 -9.10 25.66 7.37
C ASP A 90 -10.62 25.63 7.21
N GLU A 91 -11.19 26.73 6.71
CA GLU A 91 -12.64 26.90 6.50
C GLU A 91 -13.26 25.86 5.54
N ALA A 92 -12.44 25.11 4.80
CA ALA A 92 -12.89 24.02 3.95
C ALA A 92 -13.07 22.69 4.72
N VAL A 93 -12.73 22.64 6.01
CA VAL A 93 -12.76 21.42 6.84
C VAL A 93 -13.71 21.64 8.02
N ASP A 94 -14.78 20.87 8.07
CA ASP A 94 -15.74 20.94 9.16
C ASP A 94 -15.37 19.98 10.30
N LEU A 95 -14.84 18.80 9.98
CA LEU A 95 -14.46 17.76 10.94
C LEU A 95 -13.08 17.19 10.66
N ILE A 96 -12.40 16.81 11.73
CA ILE A 96 -11.14 16.08 11.67
C ILE A 96 -11.23 14.78 12.46
N VAL A 97 -10.71 13.67 11.87
CA VAL A 97 -10.66 12.36 12.51
C VAL A 97 -9.23 11.81 12.40
N GLY A 98 -8.55 11.69 13.52
CA GLY A 98 -7.19 11.15 13.58
C GLY A 98 -7.11 9.66 13.27
N ASN A 99 -5.89 9.15 13.20
CA ASN A 99 -5.67 7.71 13.18
C ASN A 99 -6.09 7.11 14.52
N ASN A 100 -6.60 5.87 14.50
CA ASN A 100 -7.15 5.17 15.66
C ASN A 100 -8.50 5.72 16.20
N GLN A 101 -9.22 6.51 15.38
CA GLN A 101 -10.54 7.08 15.70
C GLN A 101 -11.59 6.85 14.60
N LYS A 102 -11.22 6.14 13.52
CA LYS A 102 -12.09 5.92 12.37
C LYS A 102 -13.27 5.00 12.69
N LYS A 103 -13.10 4.09 13.66
CA LYS A 103 -14.17 3.24 14.19
C LYS A 103 -15.33 4.05 14.77
N ASP A 104 -15.05 5.25 15.26
CA ASP A 104 -16.00 6.14 15.92
C ASP A 104 -16.63 7.15 14.95
N LEU A 105 -16.37 7.03 13.61
CA LEU A 105 -16.78 8.00 12.59
C LEU A 105 -18.29 8.28 12.59
N VAL A 106 -19.13 7.26 12.80
CA VAL A 106 -20.60 7.42 12.83
C VAL A 106 -20.98 8.32 14.00
N GLN A 107 -20.49 8.04 15.20
CA GLN A 107 -20.76 8.84 16.39
C GLN A 107 -20.26 10.29 16.24
N ILE A 108 -19.07 10.47 15.68
CA ILE A 108 -18.50 11.81 15.43
C ILE A 108 -19.38 12.62 14.46
N LEU A 109 -19.93 11.97 13.43
CA LEU A 109 -20.87 12.61 12.49
C LEU A 109 -22.20 12.93 13.14
N ASP A 110 -22.75 12.04 13.98
CA ASP A 110 -24.01 12.27 14.68
C ASP A 110 -23.88 13.43 15.66
N ASP A 111 -22.78 13.51 16.42
CA ASP A 111 -22.50 14.62 17.34
C ASP A 111 -22.36 15.95 16.57
N TYR A 112 -21.65 15.94 15.44
CA TYR A 112 -21.54 17.13 14.59
C TYR A 112 -22.89 17.61 14.06
N PHE A 113 -23.75 16.71 13.61
CA PHE A 113 -25.07 17.10 13.09
C PHE A 113 -26.06 17.51 14.19
N ALA A 114 -25.83 17.11 15.44
CA ALA A 114 -26.61 17.54 16.60
C ALA A 114 -26.14 18.91 17.09
N ASP A 115 -24.85 19.16 17.11
CA ASP A 115 -24.20 20.39 17.57
C ASP A 115 -23.00 20.72 16.65
N HIS A 116 -23.19 21.64 15.72
CA HIS A 116 -22.19 22.00 14.70
C HIS A 116 -20.89 22.61 15.27
N GLU A 117 -20.75 22.73 16.58
CA GLU A 117 -19.54 23.24 17.23
C GLU A 117 -18.44 22.17 17.44
N ASN A 118 -18.77 20.87 17.29
CA ASN A 118 -17.79 19.79 17.50
C ASN A 118 -16.94 19.55 16.26
N SER A 119 -15.70 20.05 16.27
CA SER A 119 -14.72 19.88 15.17
C SER A 119 -13.87 18.61 15.25
N GLY A 120 -14.10 17.73 16.23
CA GLY A 120 -13.32 16.55 16.52
C GLY A 120 -12.03 16.82 17.32
N GLU A 121 -11.51 15.78 17.96
CA GLU A 121 -10.23 15.80 18.68
C GLU A 121 -9.25 14.83 18.03
N ILE A 122 -7.94 15.09 18.19
CA ILE A 122 -6.89 14.22 17.70
C ILE A 122 -6.24 13.54 18.90
N LEU A 123 -6.25 12.20 18.90
CA LEU A 123 -5.59 11.41 19.93
C LEU A 123 -4.07 11.52 19.82
N ASP A 124 -3.38 11.49 20.95
CA ASP A 124 -1.93 11.28 20.98
C ASP A 124 -1.61 9.83 20.56
N ILE A 125 -1.42 9.64 19.27
CA ILE A 125 -1.18 8.32 18.67
C ILE A 125 0.13 7.68 19.17
N GLY A 126 1.08 8.46 19.68
CA GLY A 126 2.35 7.98 20.21
C GLY A 126 2.20 7.06 21.43
N HIS A 127 1.12 7.24 22.18
CA HIS A 127 0.81 6.47 23.38
C HIS A 127 -0.30 5.41 23.17
N SER A 128 -0.94 5.37 21.99
CA SER A 128 -1.94 4.35 21.68
C SER A 128 -1.31 2.96 21.58
N GLN A 129 -1.84 2.01 22.35
CA GLN A 129 -1.37 0.61 22.38
C GLN A 129 -2.35 -0.36 21.74
N GLU A 130 -3.61 0.04 21.54
CA GLU A 130 -4.64 -0.82 20.99
C GLU A 130 -4.70 -0.69 19.46
N TYR A 131 -4.89 -1.84 18.79
CA TYR A 131 -5.19 -1.87 17.37
C TYR A 131 -6.61 -1.33 17.15
N GLU A 132 -6.79 -0.49 16.14
CA GLU A 132 -8.10 0.01 15.74
C GLU A 132 -8.85 -1.08 14.95
N GLU A 133 -9.85 -1.69 15.59
CA GLU A 133 -10.67 -2.71 14.94
C GLU A 133 -11.60 -2.07 13.91
N LEU A 134 -11.31 -2.38 12.65
CA LEU A 134 -12.13 -2.08 11.49
C LEU A 134 -12.32 -3.39 10.73
N HIS A 135 -13.50 -3.62 10.18
CA HIS A 135 -13.83 -4.86 9.47
C HIS A 135 -14.40 -4.55 8.10
N ILE A 136 -14.06 -5.39 7.10
CA ILE A 136 -14.62 -5.34 5.77
C ILE A 136 -15.41 -6.64 5.54
N ARG A 137 -16.70 -6.52 5.21
CA ARG A 137 -17.57 -7.65 4.85
C ARG A 137 -17.76 -7.77 3.34
N ARG A 138 -17.70 -6.66 2.63
CA ARG A 138 -17.76 -6.58 1.17
C ARG A 138 -16.71 -5.59 0.70
N ILE A 139 -16.16 -5.85 -0.46
CA ILE A 139 -15.25 -4.93 -1.12
C ILE A 139 -15.97 -4.41 -2.37
N ALA A 140 -16.15 -3.12 -2.46
CA ALA A 140 -16.72 -2.50 -3.64
C ALA A 140 -15.70 -2.59 -4.79
N ASP A 141 -16.13 -3.17 -5.92
CA ASP A 141 -15.44 -3.14 -7.22
C ASP A 141 -14.01 -3.70 -7.36
N HIS A 142 -13.42 -4.33 -6.34
CA HIS A 142 -12.10 -4.93 -6.44
C HIS A 142 -12.16 -6.45 -6.59
N THR A 143 -11.20 -7.02 -7.31
CA THR A 143 -11.01 -8.48 -7.44
C THR A 143 -10.10 -9.02 -6.34
N ARG A 144 -9.31 -8.13 -5.70
CA ARG A 144 -8.40 -8.43 -4.60
C ARG A 144 -8.83 -7.69 -3.35
N ALA A 145 -8.85 -8.40 -2.21
CA ALA A 145 -9.15 -7.82 -0.92
C ALA A 145 -7.87 -7.38 -0.20
N PHE A 146 -7.76 -6.11 0.19
CA PHE A 146 -6.72 -5.68 1.12
C PHE A 146 -7.14 -6.04 2.54
N ILE A 147 -6.26 -6.68 3.31
CA ILE A 147 -6.50 -7.07 4.70
C ILE A 147 -5.44 -6.39 5.56
N LYS A 148 -5.84 -5.40 6.33
CA LYS A 148 -4.96 -4.70 7.26
C LYS A 148 -4.73 -5.57 8.51
N VAL A 149 -3.50 -6.03 8.70
CA VAL A 149 -3.13 -6.90 9.82
C VAL A 149 -2.25 -6.21 10.85
N GLN A 150 -1.69 -5.03 10.52
CA GLN A 150 -0.74 -4.33 11.38
C GLN A 150 -0.81 -2.81 11.12
N ASP A 151 -0.59 -2.00 12.15
CA ASP A 151 -0.48 -0.54 12.08
C ASP A 151 0.71 -0.02 12.91
N GLY A 152 1.14 1.21 12.62
CA GLY A 152 2.27 1.85 13.28
C GLY A 152 3.63 1.25 12.91
N CYS A 153 4.73 1.91 13.34
CA CYS A 153 6.09 1.48 13.01
C CYS A 153 7.10 1.95 14.05
N ASN A 154 8.03 1.06 14.43
CA ASN A 154 9.09 1.34 15.41
C ASN A 154 10.48 1.54 14.76
N GLN A 155 10.57 1.65 13.41
CA GLN A 155 11.88 1.75 12.73
C GLN A 155 12.51 3.14 12.82
N PHE A 156 11.70 4.20 12.87
CA PHE A 156 12.19 5.58 12.94
C PHE A 156 13.25 5.92 11.90
N CYS A 157 13.02 5.48 10.64
CA CYS A 157 13.84 5.91 9.50
C CYS A 157 13.90 7.44 9.49
N SER A 158 15.08 8.02 9.23
CA SER A 158 15.33 9.46 9.42
C SER A 158 14.45 10.38 8.57
N TYR A 159 13.92 9.87 7.46
CA TYR A 159 13.02 10.59 6.53
C TYR A 159 11.53 10.38 6.80
N CYS A 160 11.16 9.45 7.69
CA CYS A 160 9.82 8.90 7.75
C CYS A 160 8.97 9.57 8.84
N ILE A 161 7.80 10.09 8.43
CA ILE A 161 6.82 10.70 9.34
C ILE A 161 5.88 9.67 10.00
N ILE A 162 5.85 8.45 9.51
CA ILE A 162 4.88 7.42 9.91
C ILE A 162 4.86 7.12 11.42
N PRO A 163 6.01 6.98 12.12
CA PRO A 163 5.97 6.74 13.58
C PRO A 163 5.25 7.84 14.36
N TYR A 164 5.20 9.06 13.81
CA TYR A 164 4.55 10.22 14.43
C TYR A 164 3.07 10.35 14.04
N THR A 165 2.68 9.79 12.89
CA THR A 165 1.29 9.89 12.42
C THR A 165 0.49 8.62 12.65
N ARG A 166 1.13 7.46 12.79
CA ARG A 166 0.47 6.18 13.05
C ARG A 166 0.91 5.50 14.34
N GLY A 167 1.86 6.11 15.07
CA GLY A 167 2.31 5.61 16.37
C GLY A 167 3.15 4.34 16.30
N ARG A 168 3.17 3.62 17.42
CA ARG A 168 3.92 2.38 17.60
C ARG A 168 3.26 1.21 16.91
N VAL A 169 4.02 0.12 16.75
CA VAL A 169 3.52 -1.15 16.21
C VAL A 169 2.32 -1.64 17.02
N ARG A 170 1.26 -1.95 16.32
CA ARG A 170 0.06 -2.60 16.83
C ARG A 170 -0.37 -3.65 15.83
N SER A 171 -0.46 -4.89 16.28
CA SER A 171 -0.85 -6.04 15.49
C SER A 171 -2.30 -6.44 15.77
N ARG A 172 -3.02 -6.79 14.72
CA ARG A 172 -4.37 -7.31 14.83
C ARG A 172 -4.33 -8.78 15.24
N ARG A 173 -5.31 -9.23 16.02
CA ARG A 173 -5.39 -10.62 16.47
C ARG A 173 -5.57 -11.57 15.29
N PRO A 174 -4.87 -12.73 15.27
CA PRO A 174 -4.98 -13.70 14.18
C PRO A 174 -6.40 -14.21 13.96
N GLU A 175 -7.16 -14.42 15.04
CA GLU A 175 -8.54 -14.91 15.00
C GLU A 175 -9.48 -13.94 14.26
N ASP A 176 -9.32 -12.63 14.49
CA ASP A 176 -10.12 -11.59 13.85
C ASP A 176 -9.78 -11.47 12.36
N ILE A 177 -8.49 -11.64 12.02
CA ILE A 177 -8.03 -11.69 10.63
C ILE A 177 -8.61 -12.91 9.90
N GLU A 178 -8.53 -14.09 10.51
CA GLU A 178 -9.10 -15.32 9.94
C GLU A 178 -10.61 -15.21 9.73
N HIS A 179 -11.31 -14.65 10.69
CA HIS A 179 -12.77 -14.46 10.60
C HIS A 179 -13.12 -13.56 9.40
N GLU A 180 -12.44 -12.43 9.25
CA GLU A 180 -12.63 -11.52 8.11
C GLU A 180 -12.29 -12.18 6.78
N VAL A 181 -11.15 -12.89 6.70
CA VAL A 181 -10.73 -13.56 5.46
C VAL A 181 -11.71 -14.68 5.07
N ARG A 182 -12.28 -15.42 6.03
CA ARG A 182 -13.35 -16.40 5.75
C ARG A 182 -14.59 -15.74 5.16
N GLY A 183 -15.05 -14.63 5.75
CA GLY A 183 -16.18 -13.88 5.22
C GLY A 183 -15.93 -13.36 3.79
N ILE A 184 -14.71 -12.90 3.50
CA ILE A 184 -14.29 -12.44 2.17
C ILE A 184 -14.24 -13.60 1.16
N ALA A 185 -13.77 -14.78 1.58
CA ALA A 185 -13.78 -15.99 0.75
C ALA A 185 -15.21 -16.46 0.43
N GLU A 186 -16.13 -16.40 1.39
CA GLU A 186 -17.56 -16.77 1.22
C GLU A 186 -18.28 -15.88 0.19
N VAL A 187 -17.93 -14.60 0.08
CA VAL A 187 -18.46 -13.71 -0.97
C VAL A 187 -17.74 -13.85 -2.31
N GLY A 188 -16.79 -14.79 -2.43
CA GLY A 188 -16.19 -15.22 -3.69
C GLY A 188 -14.88 -14.54 -4.09
N TYR A 189 -14.22 -13.80 -3.19
CA TYR A 189 -12.88 -13.27 -3.46
C TYR A 189 -11.83 -14.37 -3.43
N LYS A 190 -10.97 -14.38 -4.44
CA LYS A 190 -9.93 -15.40 -4.63
C LYS A 190 -8.55 -14.96 -4.16
N GLU A 191 -8.28 -13.65 -4.22
CA GLU A 191 -6.99 -13.08 -3.82
C GLU A 191 -7.13 -12.12 -2.65
N ILE A 192 -6.29 -12.31 -1.62
CA ILE A 192 -6.10 -11.37 -0.52
C ILE A 192 -4.69 -10.80 -0.55
N VAL A 193 -4.57 -9.55 -0.13
CA VAL A 193 -3.28 -8.86 0.01
C VAL A 193 -3.11 -8.46 1.47
N LEU A 194 -2.23 -9.15 2.20
CA LEU A 194 -1.91 -8.74 3.56
C LEU A 194 -1.20 -7.40 3.54
N THR A 195 -1.74 -6.44 4.26
CA THR A 195 -1.20 -5.08 4.31
C THR A 195 -0.98 -4.61 5.74
N GLY A 196 0.02 -3.76 5.90
CA GLY A 196 0.36 -3.11 7.15
C GLY A 196 1.33 -1.97 6.89
N ILE A 197 1.55 -1.14 7.89
CA ILE A 197 2.54 -0.06 7.82
C ILE A 197 3.97 -0.62 7.82
N HIS A 198 4.20 -1.67 8.59
CA HIS A 198 5.46 -2.42 8.61
C HIS A 198 5.13 -3.90 8.83
N LEU A 199 4.70 -4.57 7.79
CA LEU A 199 4.17 -5.94 7.83
C LEU A 199 5.13 -6.92 8.52
N SER A 200 6.44 -6.75 8.33
CA SER A 200 7.48 -7.56 8.98
C SER A 200 7.51 -7.44 10.51
N SER A 201 6.82 -6.45 11.10
CA SER A 201 6.69 -6.31 12.56
C SER A 201 5.39 -6.90 13.11
N TYR A 202 4.61 -7.62 12.30
CA TYR A 202 3.41 -8.28 12.79
C TYR A 202 3.75 -9.25 13.93
N GLY A 203 3.05 -9.13 15.03
CA GLY A 203 3.18 -9.99 16.21
C GLY A 203 4.26 -9.59 17.22
N VAL A 204 5.11 -8.58 16.92
CA VAL A 204 6.19 -8.18 17.84
C VAL A 204 5.68 -7.54 19.15
N ASP A 205 4.45 -7.08 19.17
CA ASP A 205 3.76 -6.46 20.31
C ASP A 205 2.88 -7.44 21.10
N PHE A 206 2.72 -8.68 20.62
CA PHE A 206 2.01 -9.72 21.36
C PHE A 206 2.81 -10.16 22.58
N LYS A 207 2.12 -10.24 23.72
CA LYS A 207 2.71 -10.60 25.01
C LYS A 207 2.54 -12.08 25.35
N ASP A 208 1.77 -12.81 24.54
CA ASP A 208 1.39 -14.17 24.80
C ASP A 208 2.56 -15.14 24.55
N GLU A 209 2.60 -16.26 25.30
CA GLU A 209 3.59 -17.35 25.13
C GLU A 209 3.48 -18.03 23.75
N GLN A 210 2.33 -17.92 23.08
CA GLN A 210 2.15 -18.30 21.68
C GLN A 210 2.83 -17.25 20.81
N LYS A 211 3.98 -17.59 20.27
CA LYS A 211 4.80 -16.73 19.40
C LYS A 211 4.17 -16.54 18.04
N GLU A 212 3.01 -15.86 17.98
CA GLU A 212 2.40 -15.47 16.73
C GLU A 212 3.28 -14.43 16.01
N ASN A 213 3.50 -14.66 14.74
CA ASN A 213 4.28 -13.79 13.86
C ASN A 213 3.70 -13.82 12.43
N LEU A 214 4.29 -13.09 11.52
CA LEU A 214 3.78 -13.02 10.15
C LEU A 214 3.73 -14.41 9.47
N LEU A 215 4.73 -15.27 9.66
CA LEU A 215 4.75 -16.59 9.06
C LEU A 215 3.64 -17.50 9.60
N THR A 216 3.40 -17.49 10.91
CA THR A 216 2.32 -18.27 11.53
C THR A 216 0.97 -17.79 11.04
N LEU A 217 0.75 -16.47 10.94
CA LEU A 217 -0.47 -15.91 10.36
C LEU A 217 -0.68 -16.38 8.91
N ILE A 218 0.35 -16.27 8.07
CA ILE A 218 0.26 -16.68 6.66
C ILE A 218 -0.11 -18.17 6.56
N LYS A 219 0.50 -19.05 7.37
CA LYS A 219 0.18 -20.48 7.41
C LYS A 219 -1.27 -20.75 7.79
N ARG A 220 -1.84 -20.00 8.73
CA ARG A 220 -3.25 -20.10 9.11
C ARG A 220 -4.17 -19.70 7.94
N LEU A 221 -3.86 -18.58 7.28
CA LEU A 221 -4.66 -18.07 6.16
C LEU A 221 -4.58 -18.95 4.91
N ASP A 222 -3.45 -19.62 4.67
CA ASP A 222 -3.29 -20.58 3.57
C ASP A 222 -4.28 -21.74 3.62
N GLN A 223 -4.79 -22.07 4.81
CA GLN A 223 -5.75 -23.16 5.02
C GLN A 223 -7.21 -22.75 4.78
N ILE A 224 -7.49 -21.47 4.52
CA ILE A 224 -8.85 -20.98 4.33
C ILE A 224 -9.36 -21.41 2.94
N PRO A 225 -10.46 -22.19 2.86
CA PRO A 225 -11.06 -22.59 1.58
C PRO A 225 -11.56 -21.36 0.82
N GLY A 226 -11.43 -21.37 -0.51
CA GLY A 226 -11.87 -20.29 -1.39
C GLY A 226 -10.79 -19.24 -1.67
N ILE A 227 -9.77 -19.08 -0.80
CA ILE A 227 -8.61 -18.25 -1.09
C ILE A 227 -7.62 -19.03 -1.96
N GLU A 228 -7.39 -18.54 -3.17
CA GLU A 228 -6.47 -19.14 -4.16
C GLU A 228 -5.12 -18.43 -4.16
N ARG A 229 -5.08 -17.13 -3.80
CA ARG A 229 -3.90 -16.28 -3.85
C ARG A 229 -3.76 -15.45 -2.59
N LEU A 230 -2.60 -15.52 -1.96
CA LEU A 230 -2.18 -14.67 -0.85
C LEU A 230 -0.95 -13.89 -1.25
N ARG A 231 -1.08 -12.57 -1.28
CA ARG A 231 0.00 -11.65 -1.63
C ARG A 231 0.43 -10.86 -0.41
N LEU A 232 1.73 -10.65 -0.29
CA LEU A 232 2.30 -9.86 0.80
C LEU A 232 2.45 -8.39 0.38
N GLY A 233 2.13 -7.49 1.28
CA GLY A 233 2.52 -6.09 1.18
C GLY A 233 4.03 -5.91 1.35
N SER A 234 4.46 -4.65 1.56
CA SER A 234 5.89 -4.33 1.69
C SER A 234 6.54 -5.02 2.88
N LEU A 235 7.65 -5.70 2.61
CA LEU A 235 8.48 -6.38 3.60
C LEU A 235 9.78 -5.60 3.87
N GLU A 236 10.23 -5.64 5.09
CA GLU A 236 11.58 -5.23 5.45
C GLU A 236 12.53 -6.42 5.20
N PRO A 237 13.71 -6.21 4.54
CA PRO A 237 14.54 -7.30 4.04
C PRO A 237 14.90 -8.37 5.09
N ARG A 238 15.21 -7.98 6.33
CA ARG A 238 15.69 -8.88 7.38
C ARG A 238 14.69 -9.97 7.80
N ILE A 239 13.40 -9.88 7.41
CA ILE A 239 12.47 -10.98 7.63
C ILE A 239 12.75 -12.15 6.69
N VAL A 240 13.41 -11.89 5.55
CA VAL A 240 13.71 -12.91 4.53
C VAL A 240 14.91 -13.74 4.97
N THR A 241 14.66 -14.67 5.86
CA THR A 241 15.61 -15.75 6.18
C THR A 241 15.37 -16.94 5.25
N ARG A 242 16.38 -17.83 5.10
CA ARG A 242 16.20 -19.07 4.33
C ARG A 242 15.04 -19.92 4.84
N GLU A 243 14.87 -20.00 6.16
CA GLU A 243 13.75 -20.70 6.78
C GLU A 243 12.41 -20.07 6.39
N PHE A 244 12.30 -18.73 6.50
CA PHE A 244 11.08 -18.00 6.14
C PHE A 244 10.70 -18.23 4.67
N ALA A 245 11.65 -18.06 3.75
CA ALA A 245 11.41 -18.24 2.31
C ALA A 245 11.02 -19.68 1.97
N LYS A 246 11.74 -20.68 2.54
CA LYS A 246 11.45 -22.10 2.36
C LYS A 246 10.05 -22.49 2.87
N GLU A 247 9.64 -21.97 4.02
CA GLU A 247 8.32 -22.23 4.56
C GLU A 247 7.22 -21.56 3.71
N LEU A 248 7.44 -20.34 3.22
CA LEU A 248 6.52 -19.69 2.29
C LEU A 248 6.38 -20.45 0.97
N ALA A 249 7.48 -20.94 0.39
CA ALA A 249 7.48 -21.65 -0.88
C ALA A 249 6.68 -22.98 -0.84
N ARG A 250 6.43 -23.52 0.36
CA ARG A 250 5.60 -24.72 0.56
C ARG A 250 4.10 -24.44 0.57
N LEU A 251 3.71 -23.16 0.71
CA LEU A 251 2.31 -22.79 0.82
C LEU A 251 1.64 -22.71 -0.55
N ARG A 252 0.42 -23.19 -0.63
CA ARG A 252 -0.35 -23.28 -1.87
C ARG A 252 -0.74 -21.91 -2.43
N THR A 253 -1.11 -20.99 -1.53
CA THR A 253 -1.72 -19.71 -1.92
C THR A 253 -0.72 -18.58 -2.13
N ILE A 254 0.50 -18.69 -1.60
CA ILE A 254 1.47 -17.58 -1.64
C ILE A 254 1.81 -17.18 -3.09
N CYS A 255 1.74 -15.91 -3.39
CA CYS A 255 2.16 -15.36 -4.67
C CYS A 255 3.67 -15.07 -4.64
N PRO A 256 4.47 -15.56 -5.62
CA PRO A 256 5.91 -15.28 -5.70
C PRO A 256 6.18 -13.85 -6.21
N HIS A 257 5.66 -12.88 -5.47
CA HIS A 257 5.83 -11.44 -5.66
C HIS A 257 6.17 -10.79 -4.33
N PHE A 258 7.37 -10.23 -4.24
CA PHE A 258 7.93 -9.72 -2.99
C PHE A 258 8.36 -8.27 -3.17
N HIS A 259 7.68 -7.36 -2.48
CA HIS A 259 8.11 -5.98 -2.40
C HIS A 259 9.04 -5.81 -1.18
N LEU A 260 10.35 -5.68 -1.45
CA LEU A 260 11.38 -5.48 -0.42
C LEU A 260 11.83 -4.02 -0.42
N SER A 261 11.62 -3.30 0.68
CA SER A 261 11.96 -1.88 0.78
C SER A 261 13.46 -1.65 0.90
N LEU A 262 14.16 -1.33 -0.21
CA LEU A 262 15.60 -1.07 -0.27
C LEU A 262 15.96 0.36 0.19
N GLN A 263 15.36 1.35 -0.42
CA GLN A 263 15.56 2.80 -0.28
C GLN A 263 16.85 3.34 -0.93
N SER A 264 18.00 2.68 -0.81
CA SER A 264 19.27 3.02 -1.46
C SER A 264 20.17 1.77 -1.59
N GLY A 265 20.97 1.70 -2.62
CA GLY A 265 21.99 0.64 -2.80
C GLY A 265 23.36 1.02 -2.24
N CYS A 266 23.50 2.15 -1.54
CA CYS A 266 24.75 2.60 -0.93
C CYS A 266 24.65 2.55 0.60
N ASP A 267 25.59 1.87 1.24
CA ASP A 267 25.62 1.65 2.69
C ASP A 267 25.72 2.97 3.48
N ALA A 268 26.49 3.95 2.99
CA ALA A 268 26.61 5.25 3.64
C ALA A 268 25.25 6.00 3.68
N THR A 269 24.50 5.94 2.58
CA THR A 269 23.15 6.52 2.48
C THR A 269 22.16 5.75 3.36
N LEU A 270 22.15 4.41 3.33
CA LEU A 270 21.32 3.57 4.21
C LEU A 270 21.55 3.87 5.70
N LYS A 271 22.80 4.06 6.12
CA LYS A 271 23.15 4.45 7.48
C LYS A 271 22.57 5.80 7.85
N ARG A 272 22.67 6.84 6.98
CA ARG A 272 22.06 8.15 7.21
C ARG A 272 20.53 8.06 7.25
N MET A 273 19.93 7.17 6.46
CA MET A 273 18.49 6.86 6.48
C MET A 273 18.04 6.12 7.74
N ASN A 274 18.97 5.71 8.63
CA ASN A 274 18.71 4.88 9.81
C ASN A 274 18.13 3.51 9.44
N ARG A 275 18.58 2.92 8.30
CA ARG A 275 18.24 1.54 7.95
C ARG A 275 19.12 0.58 8.73
N ARG A 276 18.57 -0.61 9.04
CA ARG A 276 19.22 -1.61 9.89
C ARG A 276 19.75 -2.80 9.10
N TYR A 277 19.96 -2.62 7.82
CA TYR A 277 20.59 -3.56 6.89
C TYR A 277 21.52 -2.79 5.96
N ASN A 278 22.44 -3.48 5.34
CA ASN A 278 23.33 -2.99 4.30
C ASN A 278 22.97 -3.59 2.93
N ALA A 279 23.65 -3.14 1.87
CA ALA A 279 23.41 -3.59 0.51
C ALA A 279 23.67 -5.09 0.31
N ALA A 280 24.74 -5.63 0.93
CA ALA A 280 25.07 -7.05 0.84
C ALA A 280 24.00 -7.93 1.52
N GLU A 281 23.50 -7.55 2.69
CA GLU A 281 22.41 -8.25 3.38
C GLU A 281 21.13 -8.22 2.55
N TYR A 282 20.82 -7.08 1.90
CA TYR A 282 19.67 -6.97 1.01
C TYR A 282 19.81 -7.89 -0.21
N GLN A 283 20.99 -7.91 -0.84
CA GLN A 283 21.28 -8.81 -1.96
C GLN A 283 21.08 -10.27 -1.56
N ALA A 284 21.60 -10.69 -0.42
CA ALA A 284 21.42 -12.05 0.10
C ALA A 284 19.92 -12.41 0.26
N CYS A 285 19.08 -11.47 0.69
CA CYS A 285 17.62 -11.69 0.77
C CYS A 285 17.02 -11.94 -0.63
N CYS A 286 17.43 -11.18 -1.65
CA CYS A 286 16.98 -11.41 -3.02
C CYS A 286 17.42 -12.77 -3.58
N GLU A 287 18.66 -13.17 -3.28
CA GLU A 287 19.22 -14.48 -3.67
C GLU A 287 18.44 -15.62 -3.02
N ILE A 288 18.16 -15.55 -1.72
CA ILE A 288 17.34 -16.53 -1.00
C ILE A 288 15.97 -16.70 -1.65
N LEU A 289 15.29 -15.59 -2.00
CA LEU A 289 13.98 -15.67 -2.66
C LEU A 289 14.07 -16.32 -4.04
N ARG A 290 15.14 -16.05 -4.80
CA ARG A 290 15.38 -16.67 -6.12
C ARG A 290 15.79 -18.13 -6.06
N GLU A 291 16.35 -18.58 -4.95
CA GLU A 291 16.66 -20.00 -4.72
C GLU A 291 15.41 -20.81 -4.35
N GLU A 292 14.49 -20.23 -3.59
CA GLU A 292 13.32 -20.94 -3.06
C GLU A 292 12.07 -20.81 -3.96
N PHE A 293 12.00 -19.81 -4.83
CA PHE A 293 10.87 -19.57 -5.74
C PHE A 293 11.32 -19.54 -7.20
N ASP A 294 10.50 -20.12 -8.06
CA ASP A 294 10.70 -20.03 -9.51
C ASP A 294 10.33 -18.64 -10.01
N ASN A 295 11.30 -17.94 -10.64
CA ASN A 295 11.17 -16.62 -11.24
C ASN A 295 10.35 -15.62 -10.39
N PRO A 296 10.72 -15.38 -9.10
CA PRO A 296 9.93 -14.48 -8.25
C PRO A 296 10.05 -13.04 -8.73
N ALA A 297 8.92 -12.32 -8.70
CA ALA A 297 8.91 -10.88 -8.92
C ALA A 297 9.43 -10.16 -7.67
N ILE A 298 10.60 -9.53 -7.75
CA ILE A 298 11.14 -8.70 -6.68
C ILE A 298 10.98 -7.25 -7.08
N THR A 299 10.27 -6.48 -6.26
CA THR A 299 10.02 -5.05 -6.46
C THR A 299 10.54 -4.25 -5.28
N THR A 300 10.81 -2.95 -5.47
CA THR A 300 11.38 -2.13 -4.41
C THR A 300 11.02 -0.65 -4.53
N ASP A 301 11.25 0.09 -3.43
CA ASP A 301 11.28 1.55 -3.39
C ASP A 301 12.73 2.05 -3.35
N VAL A 302 13.01 3.13 -4.07
CA VAL A 302 14.31 3.82 -4.08
C VAL A 302 14.10 5.32 -3.91
N ILE A 303 14.86 5.93 -2.99
CA ILE A 303 14.86 7.38 -2.76
C ILE A 303 16.15 7.97 -3.31
N VAL A 304 16.04 8.90 -4.25
CA VAL A 304 17.18 9.65 -4.81
C VAL A 304 17.28 11.04 -4.18
N GLY A 305 18.52 11.53 -4.04
CA GLY A 305 18.79 12.86 -3.50
C GLY A 305 18.50 12.97 -2.01
N PHE A 306 18.78 11.92 -1.26
CA PHE A 306 18.77 11.96 0.19
C PHE A 306 19.85 12.95 0.69
N PRO A 307 19.66 13.67 1.83
CA PRO A 307 20.67 14.60 2.34
C PRO A 307 22.07 13.99 2.44
N GLY A 308 23.06 14.67 1.86
CA GLY A 308 24.44 14.21 1.80
C GLY A 308 24.74 13.10 0.78
N GLU A 309 23.79 12.73 -0.09
CA GLU A 309 24.06 11.76 -1.17
C GLU A 309 24.96 12.38 -2.23
N THR A 310 26.20 11.85 -2.35
CA THR A 310 27.17 12.28 -3.36
C THR A 310 26.93 11.64 -4.73
N GLU A 311 27.68 12.05 -5.75
CA GLU A 311 27.64 11.40 -7.08
C GLU A 311 28.17 9.97 -7.02
N GLU A 312 29.18 9.71 -6.20
CA GLU A 312 29.77 8.38 -6.00
C GLU A 312 28.77 7.44 -5.32
N GLU A 313 28.03 7.93 -4.30
CA GLU A 313 27.01 7.16 -3.60
C GLU A 313 25.80 6.87 -4.50
N PHE A 314 25.41 7.82 -5.34
CA PHE A 314 24.38 7.59 -6.34
C PHE A 314 24.83 6.57 -7.38
N ALA A 315 26.08 6.66 -7.89
CA ALA A 315 26.63 5.69 -8.83
C ALA A 315 26.76 4.28 -8.21
N GLU A 316 27.03 4.19 -6.91
CA GLU A 316 27.01 2.91 -6.17
C GLU A 316 25.59 2.33 -6.16
N THR A 317 24.59 3.14 -5.83
CA THR A 317 23.17 2.75 -5.87
C THR A 317 22.77 2.26 -7.26
N GLU A 318 23.10 3.00 -8.32
CA GLU A 318 22.79 2.61 -9.70
C GLU A 318 23.42 1.25 -10.07
N ARG A 319 24.71 1.03 -9.74
CA ARG A 319 25.39 -0.27 -9.97
C ARG A 319 24.71 -1.40 -9.22
N PHE A 320 24.31 -1.16 -7.95
CA PHE A 320 23.62 -2.15 -7.15
C PHE A 320 22.26 -2.53 -7.77
N LEU A 321 21.46 -1.55 -8.18
CA LEU A 321 20.16 -1.78 -8.81
C LEU A 321 20.30 -2.56 -10.14
N LYS A 322 21.34 -2.27 -10.94
CA LYS A 322 21.65 -3.04 -12.14
C LYS A 322 22.00 -4.50 -11.81
N ALA A 323 22.75 -4.75 -10.76
CA ALA A 323 23.17 -6.09 -10.36
C ALA A 323 22.01 -6.93 -9.79
N ILE A 324 21.11 -6.34 -9.01
CA ILE A 324 19.96 -7.05 -8.43
C ILE A 324 18.92 -7.43 -9.50
N HIS A 325 18.69 -6.61 -10.51
CA HIS A 325 17.72 -6.90 -11.57
C HIS A 325 16.30 -7.04 -11.06
N PHE A 326 15.71 -5.93 -10.65
CA PHE A 326 14.33 -5.87 -10.15
C PHE A 326 13.28 -6.04 -11.27
N TYR A 327 12.10 -6.55 -10.90
CA TYR A 327 10.93 -6.47 -11.78
C TYR A 327 10.41 -5.04 -11.90
N GLU A 328 10.17 -4.37 -10.76
CA GLU A 328 9.72 -2.98 -10.73
C GLU A 328 10.43 -2.21 -9.62
N MET A 329 10.69 -0.93 -9.86
CA MET A 329 11.27 -0.02 -8.88
C MET A 329 10.45 1.26 -8.82
N HIS A 330 9.95 1.61 -7.63
CA HIS A 330 9.31 2.90 -7.40
C HIS A 330 10.37 3.93 -7.01
N ILE A 331 10.66 4.86 -7.92
CA ILE A 331 11.71 5.88 -7.74
C ILE A 331 11.08 7.14 -7.17
N PHE A 332 11.54 7.54 -5.99
CA PHE A 332 11.09 8.73 -5.28
C PHE A 332 12.22 9.75 -5.14
N LYS A 333 11.95 11.01 -5.43
CA LYS A 333 12.81 12.12 -5.00
C LYS A 333 12.62 12.30 -3.50
N TYR A 334 13.71 12.45 -2.75
CA TYR A 334 13.62 12.77 -1.33
C TYR A 334 12.74 14.01 -1.11
N SER A 335 11.71 13.86 -0.28
CA SER A 335 10.79 14.93 0.11
C SER A 335 11.10 15.38 1.53
N ARG A 336 11.55 16.63 1.70
CA ARG A 336 11.87 17.20 3.00
C ARG A 336 10.59 17.35 3.84
N ARG A 337 10.45 16.51 4.88
CA ARG A 337 9.27 16.47 5.74
C ARG A 337 9.54 17.11 7.09
N ALA A 338 8.84 18.20 7.41
CA ALA A 338 8.93 18.84 8.73
C ALA A 338 8.66 17.81 9.85
N GLY A 339 9.41 17.88 10.93
CA GLY A 339 9.33 16.95 12.05
C GLY A 339 10.09 15.63 11.87
N THR A 340 10.76 15.41 10.72
CA THR A 340 11.64 14.26 10.51
C THR A 340 13.11 14.66 10.68
N ARG A 341 13.95 13.74 11.16
CA ARG A 341 15.39 13.98 11.35
C ARG A 341 16.09 14.40 10.06
N ALA A 342 15.73 13.81 8.93
CA ALA A 342 16.33 14.12 7.64
C ALA A 342 15.99 15.54 7.14
N ALA A 343 14.90 16.15 7.61
CA ALA A 343 14.56 17.51 7.26
C ALA A 343 15.60 18.54 7.77
N ASP A 344 16.25 18.23 8.90
CA ASP A 344 17.21 19.09 9.57
C ASP A 344 18.68 18.70 9.26
N MET A 345 18.91 17.66 8.46
CA MET A 345 20.25 17.29 8.02
C MET A 345 20.84 18.35 7.10
N PRO A 346 22.15 18.62 7.19
CA PRO A 346 22.86 19.45 6.22
C PRO A 346 22.90 18.78 4.84
N ASP A 347 23.49 19.50 3.88
CA ASP A 347 23.79 18.98 2.54
C ASP A 347 22.55 18.46 1.79
N GLN A 348 21.46 19.24 1.86
CA GLN A 348 20.23 18.96 1.11
C GLN A 348 20.52 18.99 -0.39
N VAL A 349 20.22 17.90 -1.10
CA VAL A 349 20.48 17.79 -2.54
C VAL A 349 19.52 18.69 -3.33
N PRO A 350 19.99 19.48 -4.30
CA PRO A 350 19.15 20.34 -5.12
C PRO A 350 18.12 19.55 -5.95
N GLU A 351 16.95 20.15 -6.20
CA GLU A 351 15.86 19.51 -6.96
C GLU A 351 16.26 19.14 -8.40
N GLY A 352 17.11 19.94 -9.05
CA GLY A 352 17.67 19.62 -10.38
C GLY A 352 18.45 18.31 -10.37
N THR A 353 19.34 18.12 -9.38
CA THR A 353 20.12 16.89 -9.22
C THR A 353 19.21 15.69 -8.94
N LYS A 354 18.21 15.85 -8.05
CA LYS A 354 17.22 14.79 -7.79
C LYS A 354 16.47 14.39 -9.07
N SER A 355 16.13 15.37 -9.92
CA SER A 355 15.43 15.10 -11.18
C SER A 355 16.30 14.26 -12.11
N VAL A 356 17.55 14.66 -12.34
CA VAL A 356 18.50 13.91 -13.19
C VAL A 356 18.67 12.47 -12.66
N ARG A 357 18.91 12.30 -11.36
CA ARG A 357 19.05 10.96 -10.74
C ARG A 357 17.79 10.13 -10.89
N SER A 358 16.62 10.74 -10.71
CA SER A 358 15.33 10.08 -10.89
C SER A 358 15.14 9.59 -12.33
N ASP A 359 15.46 10.41 -13.32
CA ASP A 359 15.30 10.07 -14.73
C ASP A 359 16.22 8.91 -15.14
N ILE A 360 17.46 8.88 -14.63
CA ILE A 360 18.41 7.76 -14.84
C ILE A 360 17.81 6.44 -14.29
N LEU A 361 17.32 6.45 -13.06
CA LEU A 361 16.78 5.24 -12.44
C LEU A 361 15.43 4.83 -13.02
N LEU A 362 14.58 5.75 -13.49
CA LEU A 362 13.35 5.43 -14.21
C LEU A 362 13.64 4.76 -15.55
N ALA A 363 14.68 5.18 -16.26
CA ALA A 363 15.11 4.51 -17.49
C ALA A 363 15.61 3.07 -17.21
N LEU A 364 16.37 2.87 -16.13
CA LEU A 364 16.83 1.56 -15.69
C LEU A 364 15.66 0.66 -15.29
N GLU A 365 14.72 1.20 -14.51
CA GLU A 365 13.48 0.51 -14.11
C GLU A 365 12.71 0.00 -15.32
N LYS A 366 12.45 0.88 -16.29
CA LYS A 366 11.73 0.52 -17.52
C LYS A 366 12.42 -0.63 -18.27
N GLN A 367 13.74 -0.57 -18.39
CA GLN A 367 14.52 -1.63 -19.05
C GLN A 367 14.36 -2.97 -18.31
N GLN A 368 14.63 -3.01 -17.01
CA GLN A 368 14.58 -4.24 -16.22
C GLN A 368 13.17 -4.83 -16.16
N SER A 369 12.15 -3.97 -16.08
CA SER A 369 10.76 -4.36 -16.06
C SER A 369 10.32 -5.00 -17.39
N LEU A 370 10.78 -4.47 -18.52
CA LEU A 370 10.56 -5.08 -19.85
C LEU A 370 11.26 -6.42 -19.98
N GLU A 371 12.51 -6.52 -19.53
CA GLU A 371 13.29 -7.76 -19.54
C GLU A 371 12.63 -8.85 -18.68
N TYR A 372 12.14 -8.50 -17.49
CA TYR A 372 11.43 -9.43 -16.62
C TYR A 372 10.13 -9.93 -17.28
N ARG A 373 9.29 -9.03 -17.79
CA ARG A 373 8.06 -9.41 -18.51
C ARG A 373 8.33 -10.26 -19.74
N GLY A 374 9.41 -9.97 -20.45
CA GLY A 374 9.83 -10.75 -21.62
C GLY A 374 10.07 -12.25 -21.34
N ARG A 375 10.41 -12.60 -20.09
CA ARG A 375 10.61 -14.01 -19.69
C ARG A 375 9.32 -14.83 -19.70
N PHE A 376 8.16 -14.16 -19.66
CA PHE A 376 6.86 -14.80 -19.68
C PHE A 376 6.35 -15.10 -21.10
N LEU A 377 6.97 -14.55 -22.15
CA LEU A 377 6.57 -14.85 -23.52
C LEU A 377 6.89 -16.31 -23.86
N GLY A 378 5.87 -17.02 -24.35
CA GLY A 378 5.93 -18.45 -24.66
C GLY A 378 5.72 -19.36 -23.45
N THR A 379 5.47 -18.81 -22.26
CA THR A 379 5.16 -19.62 -21.06
C THR A 379 3.66 -19.78 -20.87
N GLU A 380 3.28 -20.93 -20.30
CA GLU A 380 1.92 -21.16 -19.80
C GLU A 380 1.74 -20.46 -18.45
N GLU A 381 0.72 -19.60 -18.36
CA GLU A 381 0.45 -18.79 -17.18
C GLU A 381 -1.02 -18.79 -16.80
N GLU A 382 -1.29 -18.41 -15.56
CA GLU A 382 -2.61 -18.24 -15.00
C GLU A 382 -2.80 -16.78 -14.57
N ILE A 383 -3.82 -16.11 -15.13
CA ILE A 383 -4.19 -14.74 -14.73
C ILE A 383 -5.54 -14.69 -14.02
N LEU A 384 -5.62 -13.93 -12.95
CA LEU A 384 -6.88 -13.55 -12.30
C LEU A 384 -7.37 -12.26 -12.94
N LEU A 385 -8.51 -12.32 -13.64
CA LEU A 385 -9.06 -11.22 -14.42
C LEU A 385 -9.78 -10.19 -13.52
N GLU A 386 -9.51 -8.90 -13.73
CA GLU A 386 -9.90 -7.83 -12.82
C GLU A 386 -10.81 -6.79 -13.48
N GLU A 387 -10.36 -6.18 -14.57
CA GLU A 387 -11.05 -5.03 -15.17
C GLU A 387 -10.92 -5.01 -16.70
N PRO A 388 -11.91 -4.42 -17.39
CA PRO A 388 -11.79 -4.16 -18.81
C PRO A 388 -10.82 -3.01 -19.07
N ILE A 389 -9.99 -3.18 -20.10
CA ILE A 389 -9.09 -2.14 -20.63
C ILE A 389 -9.26 -2.00 -22.14
N GLU A 390 -8.83 -0.88 -22.69
CA GLU A 390 -8.78 -0.66 -24.13
C GLU A 390 -7.33 -0.36 -24.55
N ILE A 391 -6.83 -1.11 -25.52
CA ILE A 391 -5.49 -0.93 -26.10
C ILE A 391 -5.67 -0.86 -27.63
N ASP A 392 -5.21 0.22 -28.24
CA ASP A 392 -5.31 0.48 -29.69
C ASP A 392 -6.73 0.25 -30.27
N GLY A 393 -7.76 0.71 -29.55
CA GLY A 393 -9.16 0.58 -29.95
C GLY A 393 -9.76 -0.82 -29.76
N THR A 394 -9.02 -1.76 -29.22
CA THR A 394 -9.49 -3.14 -28.93
C THR A 394 -9.71 -3.31 -27.43
N LYS A 395 -10.87 -3.88 -27.08
CA LYS A 395 -11.20 -4.17 -25.67
C LYS A 395 -10.64 -5.50 -25.23
N TYR A 396 -10.05 -5.51 -24.05
CA TYR A 396 -9.52 -6.68 -23.37
C TYR A 396 -10.04 -6.75 -21.93
N MET A 397 -10.02 -7.93 -21.35
CA MET A 397 -10.14 -8.13 -19.91
C MET A 397 -8.74 -8.37 -19.34
N MET A 398 -8.27 -7.46 -18.52
CA MET A 398 -6.92 -7.46 -17.92
C MET A 398 -6.96 -8.07 -16.53
N GLY A 399 -5.88 -8.71 -16.14
CA GLY A 399 -5.63 -9.21 -14.79
C GLY A 399 -4.14 -9.42 -14.55
N HIS A 400 -3.82 -10.14 -13.48
CA HIS A 400 -2.43 -10.37 -13.07
C HIS A 400 -2.13 -11.85 -12.87
N THR A 401 -0.88 -12.23 -13.18
CA THR A 401 -0.32 -13.52 -12.77
C THR A 401 -0.05 -13.54 -11.27
N ARG A 402 0.39 -14.69 -10.74
CA ARG A 402 0.86 -14.80 -9.35
C ARG A 402 2.10 -13.93 -9.10
N GLN A 403 2.97 -13.73 -10.10
CA GLN A 403 4.14 -12.84 -10.07
C GLN A 403 3.78 -11.37 -10.30
N TYR A 404 2.50 -11.05 -10.44
CA TYR A 404 2.01 -9.68 -10.64
C TYR A 404 2.26 -9.11 -12.06
N VAL A 405 2.59 -9.95 -13.03
CA VAL A 405 2.68 -9.53 -14.44
C VAL A 405 1.27 -9.31 -15.00
N LYS A 406 1.06 -8.18 -15.66
CA LYS A 406 -0.21 -7.85 -16.30
C LYS A 406 -0.41 -8.70 -17.57
N GLY A 407 -1.50 -9.46 -17.57
CA GLY A 407 -1.95 -10.22 -18.73
C GLY A 407 -3.35 -9.83 -19.14
N ALA A 408 -3.68 -9.96 -20.42
CA ALA A 408 -5.00 -9.67 -20.92
C ALA A 408 -5.49 -10.75 -21.90
N VAL A 409 -6.79 -10.99 -21.90
CA VAL A 409 -7.49 -11.82 -22.89
C VAL A 409 -8.48 -10.94 -23.66
N PRO A 410 -8.94 -11.32 -24.87
CA PRO A 410 -10.04 -10.63 -25.52
C PRO A 410 -11.23 -10.44 -24.58
N TYR A 411 -11.89 -9.29 -24.67
CA TYR A 411 -13.00 -8.96 -23.78
C TYR A 411 -14.21 -9.87 -24.03
N GLU A 412 -14.70 -10.48 -22.96
CA GLU A 412 -15.97 -11.19 -22.88
C GLU A 412 -16.68 -10.75 -21.59
N GLU A 413 -18.01 -10.63 -21.63
CA GLU A 413 -18.80 -10.28 -20.46
C GLU A 413 -18.75 -11.41 -19.39
N GLY A 414 -18.71 -11.03 -18.12
CA GLY A 414 -18.70 -11.97 -17.00
C GLY A 414 -17.35 -12.64 -16.72
N LEU A 415 -16.26 -12.15 -17.29
CA LEU A 415 -14.91 -12.65 -17.00
C LEU A 415 -14.27 -12.06 -15.72
N LYS A 416 -14.81 -10.97 -15.16
CA LYS A 416 -14.28 -10.39 -13.91
C LYS A 416 -14.27 -11.43 -12.79
N ASN A 417 -13.19 -11.47 -12.01
CA ASN A 417 -12.92 -12.41 -10.91
C ASN A 417 -12.82 -13.89 -11.34
N LYS A 418 -12.59 -14.15 -12.63
CA LYS A 418 -12.29 -15.49 -13.13
C LYS A 418 -10.79 -15.67 -13.33
N THR A 419 -10.33 -16.87 -13.05
CA THR A 419 -8.98 -17.31 -13.34
C THR A 419 -8.96 -17.97 -14.72
N VAL A 420 -8.04 -17.55 -15.58
CA VAL A 420 -7.87 -18.06 -16.95
C VAL A 420 -6.44 -18.52 -17.14
N LYS A 421 -6.27 -19.70 -17.74
CA LYS A 421 -4.98 -20.27 -18.14
C LYS A 421 -4.77 -20.15 -19.64
N GLY A 422 -3.52 -20.04 -20.05
CA GLY A 422 -3.12 -19.97 -21.45
C GLY A 422 -1.65 -19.61 -21.62
N ILE A 423 -1.24 -19.36 -22.85
CA ILE A 423 0.13 -19.03 -23.20
C ILE A 423 0.25 -17.54 -23.49
N PHE A 424 1.25 -16.86 -22.92
CA PHE A 424 1.58 -15.49 -23.30
C PHE A 424 2.25 -15.48 -24.70
N THR A 425 1.59 -14.91 -25.69
CA THR A 425 2.04 -14.99 -27.10
C THR A 425 2.77 -13.73 -27.57
N LYS A 426 2.35 -12.55 -27.09
CA LYS A 426 2.98 -11.27 -27.47
C LYS A 426 2.70 -10.17 -26.45
N ALA A 427 3.49 -9.10 -26.49
CA ALA A 427 3.19 -7.86 -25.81
C ALA A 427 2.10 -7.06 -26.55
N LEU A 428 1.08 -6.59 -25.84
CA LEU A 428 0.09 -5.65 -26.34
C LEU A 428 0.60 -4.20 -26.26
N ASN A 429 1.35 -3.92 -25.22
CA ASN A 429 2.09 -2.68 -25.01
C ASN A 429 3.29 -2.93 -24.06
N GLU A 430 3.93 -1.88 -23.57
CA GLU A 430 5.08 -2.01 -22.66
C GLU A 430 4.75 -2.70 -21.33
N GLU A 431 3.48 -2.78 -20.91
CA GLU A 431 3.07 -3.29 -19.61
C GLU A 431 2.27 -4.59 -19.66
N VAL A 432 1.52 -4.83 -20.74
CA VAL A 432 0.48 -5.87 -20.81
C VAL A 432 0.83 -6.91 -21.86
N LEU A 433 0.81 -8.19 -21.49
CA LEU A 433 0.99 -9.33 -22.36
C LEU A 433 -0.36 -9.94 -22.78
N LEU A 434 -0.48 -10.39 -24.02
CA LEU A 434 -1.65 -11.13 -24.50
C LEU A 434 -1.56 -12.59 -24.06
N LEU A 435 -2.57 -13.07 -23.33
CA LEU A 435 -2.76 -14.48 -23.01
C LEU A 435 -3.75 -15.09 -24.03
N GLU A 436 -3.31 -16.07 -24.78
CA GLU A 436 -4.18 -16.90 -25.62
C GLU A 436 -4.62 -18.11 -24.81
N LYS A 437 -5.96 -18.28 -24.67
CA LYS A 437 -6.55 -19.40 -23.94
C LYS A 437 -6.23 -20.71 -24.65
N GLU A 438 -6.01 -21.79 -23.91
CA GLU A 438 -5.95 -23.14 -24.45
C GLU A 438 -7.27 -23.60 -25.07
#